data_cb6608f83ce97551fc08fd29cf8ce64e
#
_entry.id   cb6608f83ce97551fc08fd29cf8ce64e
#
_cell.length_a   1.000
_cell.length_b   1.000
_cell.length_c   1.000
_cell.angle_alpha   90.00
_cell.angle_beta   90.00
_cell.angle_gamma   90.00
#
_symmetry.space_group_name_H-M   'P 1'
#
loop_
_entity.id
_entity.type
_entity.pdbx_description
1 polymer ?
#
loop_
_entity_poly.entity_id
_entity_poly.type
_entity_poly.pdbx_seq_one_letter_code
_entity_poly.pdbx_strand_id
1 'polypeptide(L)'
;MALKVTPMLLLLLAAALVLLGASASQEQYDRFLLQHFDAKPKGRDDRYCNNRMRYMMKEDRRRYPNPGPKVCKETNTFIHGNSDDIKAICTSHGGRNYVTRTRQAMRQSLRPFQITHCTWHGGKPLDNCQYRAARDSRMIVIACDKHEHPVHFAESQI
;
A
#
# COMPACT_ATOMS: atom_id res chain seq x y z
N MET A 1 -24.80 9.73 -40.42
CA MET A 1 -23.79 10.81 -40.44
C MET A 1 -22.54 10.32 -39.70
N ALA A 2 -21.42 10.27 -40.40
CA ALA A 2 -20.16 9.95 -39.71
C ALA A 2 -19.71 11.18 -38.92
N LEU A 3 -19.49 11.04 -37.61
CA LEU A 3 -18.95 12.09 -36.75
C LEU A 3 -17.49 12.34 -37.19
N LYS A 4 -17.20 13.49 -37.79
CA LYS A 4 -15.81 13.88 -38.11
C LYS A 4 -15.12 14.28 -36.82
N VAL A 5 -14.39 13.34 -36.23
CA VAL A 5 -13.56 13.61 -35.05
C VAL A 5 -12.37 14.47 -35.48
N THR A 6 -12.31 15.70 -35.00
CA THR A 6 -11.19 16.60 -35.31
C THR A 6 -9.92 16.15 -34.57
N PRO A 7 -8.70 16.36 -35.12
CA PRO A 7 -7.46 16.01 -34.43
C PRO A 7 -7.32 16.68 -33.08
N MET A 8 -7.88 17.89 -32.92
CA MET A 8 -7.94 18.59 -31.64
C MET A 8 -8.79 17.84 -30.60
N LEU A 9 -9.93 17.26 -30.99
CA LEU A 9 -10.77 16.47 -30.09
C LEU A 9 -10.06 15.17 -29.66
N LEU A 10 -9.32 14.53 -30.55
CA LEU A 10 -8.52 13.35 -30.21
C LEU A 10 -7.40 13.69 -29.22
N LEU A 11 -6.72 14.82 -29.37
CA LEU A 11 -5.71 15.28 -28.42
C LEU A 11 -6.30 15.58 -27.04
N LEU A 12 -7.46 16.23 -26.98
CA LEU A 12 -8.16 16.49 -25.72
C LEU A 12 -8.60 15.20 -25.00
N LEU A 13 -9.11 14.23 -25.75
CA LEU A 13 -9.47 12.91 -25.20
C LEU A 13 -8.25 12.16 -24.68
N ALA A 14 -7.15 12.17 -25.42
CA ALA A 14 -5.89 11.53 -25.00
C ALA A 14 -5.34 12.18 -23.72
N ALA A 15 -5.34 13.53 -23.64
CA ALA A 15 -4.92 14.25 -22.45
C ALA A 15 -5.82 13.93 -21.24
N ALA A 16 -7.13 13.86 -21.40
CA ALA A 16 -8.07 13.49 -20.34
C ALA A 16 -7.81 12.07 -19.82
N LEU A 17 -7.54 11.10 -20.69
CA LEU A 17 -7.23 9.72 -20.31
C LEU A 17 -5.93 9.62 -19.51
N VAL A 18 -4.90 10.39 -19.87
CA VAL A 18 -3.63 10.45 -19.13
C VAL A 18 -3.84 11.03 -17.73
N LEU A 19 -4.61 12.11 -17.61
CA LEU A 19 -4.92 12.74 -16.33
C LEU A 19 -5.72 11.80 -15.42
N LEU A 20 -6.72 11.09 -15.94
CA LEU A 20 -7.49 10.10 -15.19
C LEU A 20 -6.61 8.95 -14.71
N GLY A 21 -5.70 8.45 -15.54
CA GLY A 21 -4.75 7.40 -15.17
C GLY A 21 -3.79 7.84 -14.05
N ALA A 22 -3.28 9.07 -14.10
CA ALA A 22 -2.42 9.63 -13.05
C ALA A 22 -3.17 9.81 -11.72
N SER A 23 -4.45 10.24 -11.76
CA SER A 23 -5.30 10.38 -10.57
C SER A 23 -5.57 9.03 -9.91
N ALA A 24 -5.89 7.99 -10.67
CA ALA A 24 -6.10 6.63 -10.15
C ALA A 24 -4.83 6.05 -9.53
N SER A 25 -3.65 6.29 -10.13
CA SER A 25 -2.36 5.89 -9.59
C SER A 25 -2.07 6.56 -8.24
N GLN A 26 -2.34 7.86 -8.13
CA GLN A 26 -2.16 8.59 -6.87
C GLN A 26 -3.09 8.05 -5.77
N GLU A 27 -4.35 7.76 -6.09
CA GLU A 27 -5.30 7.17 -5.13
C GLU A 27 -4.83 5.81 -4.61
N GLN A 28 -4.31 4.95 -5.47
CA GLN A 28 -3.75 3.66 -5.07
C GLN A 28 -2.52 3.83 -4.16
N TYR A 29 -1.66 4.79 -4.44
CA TYR A 29 -0.51 5.11 -3.59
C TYR A 29 -0.94 5.65 -2.24
N ASP A 30 -1.90 6.56 -2.19
CA ASP A 30 -2.44 7.10 -0.94
C ASP A 30 -3.06 5.99 -0.07
N ARG A 31 -3.75 5.05 -0.71
CA ARG A 31 -4.28 3.86 -0.04
C ARG A 31 -3.18 2.95 0.49
N PHE A 32 -2.13 2.73 -0.29
CA PHE A 32 -0.95 1.97 0.16
C PHE A 32 -0.33 2.62 1.41
N LEU A 33 -0.15 3.95 1.42
CA LEU A 33 0.37 4.67 2.58
C LEU A 33 -0.54 4.54 3.80
N LEU A 34 -1.85 4.67 3.63
CA LEU A 34 -2.81 4.45 4.70
C LEU A 34 -2.67 3.06 5.32
N GLN A 35 -2.53 2.04 4.49
CA GLN A 35 -2.51 0.64 4.91
C GLN A 35 -1.16 0.22 5.50
N HIS A 36 -0.05 0.76 5.00
CA HIS A 36 1.28 0.21 5.28
C HIS A 36 2.31 1.21 5.79
N PHE A 37 1.99 2.48 5.94
CA PHE A 37 2.97 3.48 6.35
C PHE A 37 2.62 4.15 7.67
N ASP A 38 3.61 4.20 8.57
CA ASP A 38 3.56 4.98 9.80
C ASP A 38 4.98 5.49 10.12
N ALA A 39 5.23 6.75 9.79
CA ALA A 39 6.58 7.34 9.81
C ALA A 39 7.25 7.25 11.18
N LYS A 40 6.52 7.60 12.24
CA LYS A 40 7.05 7.75 13.61
C LYS A 40 6.07 7.17 14.62
N PRO A 41 6.00 5.83 14.76
CA PRO A 41 5.08 5.19 15.70
C PRO A 41 5.44 5.56 17.15
N LYS A 42 4.42 5.84 17.98
CA LYS A 42 4.58 6.11 19.41
C LYS A 42 4.74 4.83 20.25
N GLY A 43 5.18 3.78 19.69
CA GLY A 43 5.33 2.45 20.26
C GLY A 43 5.18 1.44 19.13
N ARG A 44 5.56 0.19 19.42
CA ARG A 44 5.53 -0.89 18.42
C ARG A 44 5.18 -2.22 19.09
N ASP A 45 4.27 -2.14 20.07
CA ASP A 45 3.75 -3.26 20.86
C ASP A 45 2.34 -3.67 20.41
N ASP A 46 1.71 -4.60 21.12
CA ASP A 46 0.35 -5.07 20.82
C ASP A 46 -0.66 -3.92 20.88
N ARG A 47 -0.49 -2.98 21.80
CA ARG A 47 -1.35 -1.80 21.91
C ARG A 47 -1.24 -0.91 20.67
N TYR A 48 -0.04 -0.73 20.14
CA TYR A 48 0.19 -0.05 18.88
C TYR A 48 -0.57 -0.75 17.75
N CYS A 49 -0.41 -2.07 17.60
CA CYS A 49 -1.10 -2.83 16.56
C CYS A 49 -2.62 -2.71 16.67
N ASN A 50 -3.18 -2.87 17.87
CA ASN A 50 -4.63 -2.74 18.10
C ASN A 50 -5.15 -1.38 17.64
N ASN A 51 -4.49 -0.31 18.03
CA ASN A 51 -4.90 1.05 17.71
C ASN A 51 -4.70 1.38 16.23
N ARG A 52 -3.55 1.03 15.68
CA ARG A 52 -3.21 1.35 14.28
C ARG A 52 -4.05 0.56 13.30
N MET A 53 -4.30 -0.73 13.56
CA MET A 53 -5.17 -1.57 12.76
C MET A 53 -6.61 -1.07 12.77
N ARG A 54 -7.14 -0.70 13.93
CA ARG A 54 -8.50 -0.12 14.06
C ARG A 54 -8.63 1.17 13.24
N TYR A 55 -7.67 2.07 13.38
CA TYR A 55 -7.65 3.31 12.61
C TYR A 55 -7.59 3.03 11.11
N MET A 56 -6.65 2.23 10.66
CA MET A 56 -6.45 1.89 9.26
C MET A 56 -7.71 1.27 8.64
N MET A 57 -8.30 0.26 9.27
CA MET A 57 -9.51 -0.41 8.76
C MET A 57 -10.73 0.53 8.71
N LYS A 58 -10.87 1.44 9.68
CA LYS A 58 -11.93 2.45 9.70
C LYS A 58 -11.76 3.46 8.57
N GLU A 59 -10.55 4.01 8.41
CA GLU A 59 -10.25 4.99 7.38
C GLU A 59 -10.31 4.40 5.96
N ASP A 60 -9.84 3.18 5.77
CA ASP A 60 -9.92 2.51 4.47
C ASP A 60 -11.38 2.36 4.01
N ARG A 61 -12.26 1.96 4.92
CA ARG A 61 -13.70 1.88 4.63
C ARG A 61 -14.36 3.23 4.37
N ARG A 62 -13.93 4.26 5.07
CA ARG A 62 -14.49 5.60 4.90
C ARG A 62 -14.09 6.21 3.56
N ARG A 63 -12.85 6.00 3.12
CA ARG A 63 -12.29 6.62 1.92
C ARG A 63 -12.59 5.83 0.64
N TYR A 64 -12.63 4.51 0.74
CA TYR A 64 -12.76 3.62 -0.41
C TYR A 64 -14.06 2.82 -0.32
N PRO A 65 -15.10 3.21 -1.08
CA PRO A 65 -16.38 2.49 -1.12
C PRO A 65 -16.17 1.12 -1.77
N ASN A 66 -16.51 0.06 -1.16
CA ASN A 66 -16.32 -1.36 -1.45
C ASN A 66 -15.12 -2.00 -0.72
N PRO A 67 -15.06 -1.83 0.60
CA PRO A 67 -13.93 -2.30 1.39
C PRO A 67 -13.91 -3.82 1.63
N GLY A 68 -14.76 -4.58 1.00
CA GLY A 68 -14.93 -6.02 1.28
C GLY A 68 -15.64 -6.30 2.60
N PRO A 69 -15.68 -7.58 3.04
CA PRO A 69 -16.37 -7.99 4.25
C PRO A 69 -15.79 -7.31 5.51
N LYS A 70 -16.67 -7.06 6.47
CA LYS A 70 -16.32 -6.46 7.77
C LYS A 70 -15.69 -7.54 8.67
N VAL A 71 -14.45 -7.89 8.41
CA VAL A 71 -13.68 -8.89 9.17
C VAL A 71 -12.44 -8.27 9.78
N CYS A 72 -11.88 -8.90 10.81
CA CYS A 72 -10.53 -8.57 11.27
C CYS A 72 -9.53 -9.01 10.19
N LYS A 73 -8.71 -8.09 9.70
CA LYS A 73 -7.64 -8.43 8.76
C LYS A 73 -6.63 -9.34 9.48
N GLU A 74 -6.27 -10.47 8.88
CA GLU A 74 -5.41 -11.47 9.53
C GLU A 74 -4.02 -10.93 9.85
N THR A 75 -3.41 -10.29 8.87
CA THR A 75 -2.07 -9.71 9.02
C THR A 75 -1.96 -8.35 8.35
N ASN A 76 -1.12 -7.49 8.87
CA ASN A 76 -0.72 -6.26 8.20
C ASN A 76 0.64 -5.78 8.72
N THR A 77 1.47 -5.30 7.81
CA THR A 77 2.78 -4.74 8.15
C THR A 77 2.77 -3.22 8.00
N PHE A 78 3.24 -2.52 9.01
CA PHE A 78 3.50 -1.08 8.97
C PHE A 78 4.99 -0.83 8.81
N ILE A 79 5.34 -0.01 7.81
CA ILE A 79 6.70 0.40 7.46
C ILE A 79 6.96 1.75 8.12
N HIS A 80 8.11 1.91 8.75
CA HIS A 80 8.51 3.13 9.45
C HIS A 80 9.66 3.85 8.74
N GLY A 81 9.72 5.17 8.91
CA GLY A 81 10.75 6.01 8.32
C GLY A 81 10.20 7.05 7.35
N ASN A 82 10.82 7.20 6.19
CA ASN A 82 10.45 8.19 5.19
C ASN A 82 9.67 7.55 4.02
N SER A 83 8.55 8.16 3.64
CA SER A 83 7.73 7.69 2.51
C SER A 83 8.46 7.81 1.16
N ASP A 84 9.36 8.78 1.00
CA ASP A 84 10.15 8.93 -0.22
C ASP A 84 11.12 7.75 -0.40
N ASP A 85 11.68 7.21 0.69
CA ASP A 85 12.51 5.99 0.64
C ASP A 85 11.69 4.77 0.20
N ILE A 86 10.43 4.68 0.61
CA ILE A 86 9.52 3.61 0.16
C ILE A 86 9.20 3.78 -1.34
N LYS A 87 8.90 5.01 -1.77
CA LYS A 87 8.65 5.31 -3.18
C LYS A 87 9.87 5.03 -4.05
N ALA A 88 11.07 5.30 -3.57
CA ALA A 88 12.32 5.03 -4.26
C ALA A 88 12.54 3.54 -4.58
N ILE A 89 11.89 2.60 -3.85
CA ILE A 89 11.94 1.16 -4.16
C ILE A 89 11.43 0.86 -5.57
N CYS A 90 10.50 1.67 -6.07
CA CYS A 90 9.96 1.55 -7.43
C CYS A 90 10.95 1.99 -8.53
N THR A 91 12.09 2.57 -8.14
CA THR A 91 13.18 3.00 -9.01
C THR A 91 14.44 2.15 -8.81
N SER A 92 15.46 2.33 -9.67
CA SER A 92 16.77 1.67 -9.49
C SER A 92 17.56 2.20 -8.28
N HIS A 93 17.22 3.40 -7.76
CA HIS A 93 17.91 4.00 -6.63
C HIS A 93 17.60 3.34 -5.28
N GLY A 94 16.37 2.86 -5.09
CA GLY A 94 15.93 2.29 -3.82
C GLY A 94 15.52 0.82 -3.89
N GLY A 95 15.36 0.26 -5.09
CA GLY A 95 14.89 -1.11 -5.27
C GLY A 95 15.52 -1.85 -6.44
N ARG A 96 15.34 -3.15 -6.43
CA ARG A 96 15.73 -4.08 -7.51
C ARG A 96 14.55 -4.94 -7.91
N ASN A 97 14.61 -5.50 -9.13
CA ASN A 97 13.60 -6.45 -9.58
C ASN A 97 13.59 -7.68 -8.68
N TYR A 98 12.39 -8.13 -8.36
CA TYR A 98 12.14 -9.31 -7.53
C TYR A 98 11.01 -10.13 -8.15
N VAL A 99 11.16 -11.44 -8.19
CA VAL A 99 10.13 -12.36 -8.65
C VAL A 99 9.71 -13.21 -7.47
N THR A 100 8.43 -13.17 -7.14
CA THR A 100 7.85 -13.96 -6.04
C THR A 100 7.84 -15.46 -6.38
N ARG A 101 7.61 -16.31 -5.40
CA ARG A 101 7.41 -17.76 -5.61
C ARG A 101 6.24 -18.07 -6.56
N THR A 102 5.24 -17.17 -6.61
CA THR A 102 4.09 -17.25 -7.53
C THR A 102 4.34 -16.59 -8.88
N ARG A 103 5.62 -16.29 -9.22
CA ARG A 103 6.07 -15.66 -10.47
C ARG A 103 5.50 -14.25 -10.72
N GLN A 104 5.13 -13.54 -9.68
CA GLN A 104 4.73 -12.13 -9.80
C GLN A 104 5.97 -11.25 -9.81
N ALA A 105 6.04 -10.33 -10.78
CA ALA A 105 7.08 -9.32 -10.85
C ALA A 105 6.82 -8.22 -9.80
N MET A 106 7.77 -8.00 -8.91
CA MET A 106 7.73 -7.02 -7.84
C MET A 106 9.07 -6.28 -7.70
N ARG A 107 9.17 -5.44 -6.69
CA ARG A 107 10.38 -4.72 -6.33
C ARG A 107 10.77 -5.05 -4.89
N GLN A 108 12.05 -5.31 -4.65
CA GLN A 108 12.62 -5.48 -3.31
C GLN A 108 13.48 -4.27 -2.96
N SER A 109 13.35 -3.77 -1.74
CA SER A 109 14.19 -2.68 -1.25
C SER A 109 15.68 -3.06 -1.22
N LEU A 110 16.57 -2.09 -1.48
CA LEU A 110 18.02 -2.27 -1.39
C LEU A 110 18.54 -2.15 0.04
N ARG A 111 17.75 -1.54 0.93
CA ARG A 111 18.06 -1.36 2.36
C ARG A 111 16.92 -1.92 3.21
N PRO A 112 17.21 -2.39 4.43
CA PRO A 112 16.18 -2.81 5.36
C PRO A 112 15.37 -1.61 5.86
N PHE A 113 14.09 -1.84 6.09
CA PHE A 113 13.17 -0.90 6.76
C PHE A 113 12.83 -1.44 8.14
N GLN A 114 12.66 -0.53 9.10
CA GLN A 114 12.00 -0.86 10.36
C GLN A 114 10.54 -1.12 10.10
N ILE A 115 10.04 -2.26 10.54
CA ILE A 115 8.64 -2.67 10.34
C ILE A 115 8.01 -3.13 11.65
N THR A 116 6.70 -2.98 11.75
CA THR A 116 5.88 -3.65 12.77
C THR A 116 4.84 -4.51 12.08
N HIS A 117 4.96 -5.81 12.28
CA HIS A 117 4.02 -6.80 11.76
C HIS A 117 2.93 -7.06 12.80
N CYS A 118 1.67 -6.86 12.42
CA CYS A 118 0.50 -7.05 13.26
C CYS A 118 -0.24 -8.31 12.82
N THR A 119 -0.42 -9.28 13.73
CA THR A 119 -1.12 -10.53 13.45
C THR A 119 -2.37 -10.62 14.32
N TRP A 120 -3.52 -10.83 13.69
CA TRP A 120 -4.78 -11.02 14.40
C TRP A 120 -4.72 -12.28 15.27
N HIS A 121 -5.19 -12.15 16.50
CA HIS A 121 -5.14 -13.24 17.45
C HIS A 121 -6.39 -13.36 18.33
N GLY A 122 -7.46 -12.70 18.00
CA GLY A 122 -8.73 -12.78 18.73
C GLY A 122 -9.56 -11.52 18.59
N GLY A 123 -10.70 -11.49 19.29
CA GLY A 123 -11.68 -10.42 19.18
C GLY A 123 -12.57 -10.55 17.93
N LYS A 124 -13.64 -9.77 17.91
CA LYS A 124 -14.64 -9.78 16.83
C LYS A 124 -14.52 -8.53 15.95
N PRO A 125 -14.97 -8.60 14.66
CA PRO A 125 -15.00 -7.44 13.78
C PRO A 125 -15.83 -6.34 14.40
N LEU A 126 -15.50 -5.17 14.28
CA LEU A 126 -14.75 -4.12 13.71
C LEU A 126 -14.02 -3.30 14.77
N ASP A 127 -14.56 -3.31 16.02
CA ASP A 127 -14.09 -2.44 17.11
C ASP A 127 -13.21 -3.20 18.12
N ASN A 128 -13.17 -4.53 18.03
CA ASN A 128 -12.49 -5.37 19.01
C ASN A 128 -11.56 -6.42 18.39
N CYS A 129 -11.01 -6.19 17.20
CA CYS A 129 -9.94 -7.02 16.67
C CYS A 129 -8.67 -6.83 17.50
N GLN A 130 -8.12 -7.94 18.02
CA GLN A 130 -6.92 -7.94 18.85
C GLN A 130 -5.72 -8.44 18.05
N TYR A 131 -4.61 -7.73 18.13
CA TYR A 131 -3.40 -8.00 17.36
C TYR A 131 -2.18 -8.16 18.25
N ARG A 132 -1.30 -9.07 17.85
CA ARG A 132 0.06 -9.17 18.38
C ARG A 132 1.02 -8.46 17.46
N ALA A 133 2.00 -7.79 18.06
CA ALA A 133 3.03 -7.04 17.34
C ALA A 133 4.35 -7.82 17.32
N ALA A 134 4.96 -7.89 16.14
CA ALA A 134 6.35 -8.30 15.99
C ALA A 134 7.14 -7.17 15.33
N ARG A 135 8.29 -6.79 15.92
CA ARG A 135 9.19 -5.76 15.39
C ARG A 135 10.29 -6.43 14.60
N ASP A 136 10.63 -5.84 13.47
CA ASP A 136 11.72 -6.34 12.66
C ASP A 136 12.40 -5.22 11.87
N SER A 137 13.57 -5.54 11.33
CA SER A 137 14.32 -4.72 10.38
C SER A 137 14.71 -5.61 9.21
N ARG A 138 14.06 -5.40 8.04
CA ARG A 138 14.28 -6.27 6.88
C ARG A 138 14.04 -5.58 5.54
N MET A 139 14.54 -6.22 4.49
CA MET A 139 14.16 -5.86 3.12
C MET A 139 12.66 -6.11 2.94
N ILE A 140 11.98 -5.17 2.29
CA ILE A 140 10.55 -5.29 1.97
C ILE A 140 10.34 -5.52 0.47
N VAL A 141 9.25 -6.18 0.14
CA VAL A 141 8.84 -6.46 -1.24
C VAL A 141 7.50 -5.79 -1.51
N ILE A 142 7.43 -5.00 -2.56
CA ILE A 142 6.25 -4.24 -2.95
C ILE A 142 5.97 -4.36 -4.45
N ALA A 143 4.72 -4.21 -4.84
CA ALA A 143 4.36 -3.97 -6.24
C ALA A 143 4.34 -2.47 -6.51
N CYS A 144 4.80 -2.11 -7.70
CA CYS A 144 4.79 -0.74 -8.20
C CYS A 144 3.94 -0.66 -9.48
N ASP A 145 3.25 0.46 -9.67
CA ASP A 145 2.55 0.72 -10.92
C ASP A 145 3.47 1.36 -11.99
N LYS A 146 2.89 1.64 -13.16
CA LYS A 146 3.63 2.26 -14.29
C LYS A 146 4.09 3.71 -14.02
N HIS A 147 3.59 4.36 -12.96
CA HIS A 147 3.99 5.70 -12.54
C HIS A 147 5.00 5.66 -11.37
N GLU A 148 5.60 4.49 -11.12
CA GLU A 148 6.56 4.27 -10.04
C GLU A 148 5.97 4.55 -8.64
N HIS A 149 4.67 4.27 -8.46
CA HIS A 149 4.02 4.34 -7.16
C HIS A 149 3.91 2.96 -6.52
N PRO A 150 4.27 2.81 -5.23
CA PRO A 150 3.91 1.63 -4.44
C PRO A 150 2.39 1.45 -4.36
N VAL A 151 1.89 0.27 -4.70
CA VAL A 151 0.45 -0.03 -4.73
C VAL A 151 0.05 -1.28 -3.98
N HIS A 152 1.00 -2.15 -3.64
CA HIS A 152 0.75 -3.37 -2.87
C HIS A 152 1.98 -3.78 -2.07
N PHE A 153 1.75 -4.27 -0.85
CA PHE A 153 2.78 -4.85 0.03
C PHE A 153 2.68 -6.38 0.03
N ALA A 154 3.79 -7.06 -0.21
CA ALA A 154 3.85 -8.51 -0.27
C ALA A 154 4.05 -9.12 1.13
N GLU A 155 2.99 -9.24 1.91
CA GLU A 155 3.02 -9.82 3.28
C GLU A 155 3.63 -11.22 3.33
N SER A 156 3.41 -12.03 2.29
CA SER A 156 3.91 -13.40 2.21
C SER A 156 5.42 -13.53 2.00
N GLN A 157 6.12 -12.41 1.79
CA GLN A 157 7.58 -12.35 1.59
C GLN A 157 8.32 -11.85 2.84
N ILE A 158 7.61 -11.75 3.98
CA ILE A 158 8.17 -11.35 5.29
C ILE A 158 8.68 -12.55 6.06
#